data_63e324ce7a155aa2999230dff3e7a0be
#
_entry.id   63e324ce7a155aa2999230dff3e7a0be
#
_cell.length_a   1.000
_cell.length_b   1.000
_cell.length_c   1.000
_cell.angle_alpha   90.00
_cell.angle_beta   90.00
_cell.angle_gamma   90.00
#
_symmetry.space_group_name_H-M   'P 1'
#
loop_
_entity.id
_entity.type
_entity.pdbx_description
1 polymer ?
#
loop_
_entity_poly.entity_id
_entity_poly.type
_entity_poly.pdbx_seq_one_letter_code
_entity_poly.pdbx_strand_id
1 'polypeptide(L)'
;MSKKNIEKYIPKAMEVLNDTFSDGKFPSSYNGYISSFGASIIQSGLLPTLALFENKDANTKEKKQLLTNLILKILDNNHQENTLLQYVLSSKDDKNYLKKQILDISIAIKLSIRTFKKD
;
A
#
# COMPACT_ATOMS: atom_id res chain seq x y z
N MET A 1 -3.61 -15.35 -3.53
CA MET A 1 -4.45 -14.16 -3.58
C MET A 1 -5.73 -14.46 -4.31
N SER A 2 -6.82 -13.90 -3.86
CA SER A 2 -8.12 -14.10 -4.45
C SER A 2 -8.50 -12.91 -5.33
N LYS A 3 -8.89 -13.18 -6.57
CA LYS A 3 -9.39 -12.14 -7.46
C LYS A 3 -10.57 -11.39 -6.83
N LYS A 4 -11.44 -12.10 -6.15
CA LYS A 4 -12.60 -11.51 -5.47
C LYS A 4 -12.16 -10.54 -4.36
N ASN A 5 -11.13 -10.89 -3.60
CA ASN A 5 -10.63 -10.02 -2.54
C ASN A 5 -9.97 -8.77 -3.12
N ILE A 6 -9.25 -8.90 -4.22
CA ILE A 6 -8.64 -7.75 -4.90
C ILE A 6 -9.74 -6.81 -5.39
N GLU A 7 -10.77 -7.34 -6.05
CA GLU A 7 -11.89 -6.54 -6.55
C GLU A 7 -12.60 -5.78 -5.43
N LYS A 8 -12.71 -6.39 -4.25
CA LYS A 8 -13.32 -5.77 -3.08
C LYS A 8 -12.64 -4.46 -2.69
N TYR A 9 -11.33 -4.38 -2.86
CA TYR A 9 -10.56 -3.21 -2.44
C TYR A 9 -10.48 -2.10 -3.49
N ILE A 10 -10.85 -2.38 -4.75
CA ILE A 10 -10.70 -1.40 -5.83
C ILE A 10 -11.49 -0.11 -5.59
N PRO A 11 -12.80 -0.15 -5.21
CA PRO A 11 -13.52 1.11 -4.98
C PRO A 11 -12.88 1.96 -3.88
N LYS A 12 -12.43 1.34 -2.81
CA LYS A 12 -11.77 2.07 -1.71
C LYS A 12 -10.42 2.62 -2.14
N ALA A 13 -9.67 1.84 -2.91
CA ALA A 13 -8.38 2.29 -3.44
C ALA A 13 -8.57 3.52 -4.33
N MET A 14 -9.58 3.51 -5.21
CA MET A 14 -9.85 4.64 -6.07
C MET A 14 -10.25 5.88 -5.27
N GLU A 15 -11.07 5.71 -4.23
CA GLU A 15 -11.44 6.81 -3.36
C GLU A 15 -10.23 7.44 -2.68
N VAL A 16 -9.36 6.62 -2.09
CA VAL A 16 -8.17 7.10 -1.40
C VAL A 16 -7.20 7.78 -2.37
N LEU A 17 -7.05 7.22 -3.57
CA LEU A 17 -6.18 7.81 -4.59
C LEU A 17 -6.73 9.14 -5.08
N ASN A 18 -8.04 9.26 -5.27
CA ASN A 18 -8.65 10.53 -5.65
C ASN A 18 -8.45 11.60 -4.59
N ASP A 19 -8.54 11.23 -3.33
CA ASP A 19 -8.34 12.18 -2.23
C ASP A 19 -6.88 12.61 -2.13
N THR A 20 -5.95 11.71 -2.41
CA THR A 20 -4.51 11.99 -2.30
C THR A 20 -3.99 12.73 -3.53
N PHE A 21 -4.46 12.37 -4.72
CA PHE A 21 -4.03 12.96 -5.99
C PHE A 21 -5.24 13.62 -6.67
N SER A 22 -5.70 14.73 -6.07
CA SER A 22 -6.93 15.40 -6.46
C SER A 22 -6.92 15.91 -7.90
N ASP A 23 -5.75 16.11 -8.50
CA ASP A 23 -5.63 16.52 -9.90
C ASP A 23 -5.74 15.34 -10.88
N GLY A 24 -5.95 14.14 -10.39
CA GLY A 24 -6.06 12.94 -11.21
C GLY A 24 -4.74 12.43 -11.76
N LYS A 25 -3.62 12.96 -11.25
CA LYS A 25 -2.27 12.56 -11.67
C LYS A 25 -1.51 11.96 -10.52
N PHE A 26 -0.61 11.04 -10.81
CA PHE A 26 0.30 10.49 -9.80
C PHE A 26 1.68 10.30 -10.41
N PRO A 27 2.74 10.29 -9.58
CA PRO A 27 4.09 10.11 -10.10
C PRO A 27 4.26 8.76 -10.78
N SER A 28 4.87 8.75 -11.98
CA SER A 28 5.06 7.52 -12.74
C SER A 28 5.91 6.50 -11.99
N SER A 29 6.76 6.95 -11.08
CA SER A 29 7.61 6.08 -10.26
C SER A 29 6.80 5.15 -9.34
N TYR A 30 5.53 5.47 -9.05
CA TYR A 30 4.72 4.65 -8.16
C TYR A 30 4.46 3.25 -8.69
N ASN A 31 4.36 3.08 -10.01
CA ASN A 31 4.21 1.74 -10.56
C ASN A 31 5.37 0.84 -10.14
N GLY A 32 6.59 1.39 -10.18
CA GLY A 32 7.78 0.66 -9.75
C GLY A 32 7.76 0.37 -8.25
N TYR A 33 7.38 1.34 -7.44
CA TYR A 33 7.32 1.16 -5.99
C TYR A 33 6.31 0.10 -5.59
N ILE A 34 5.12 0.11 -6.21
CA ILE A 34 4.08 -0.87 -5.89
C ILE A 34 4.52 -2.27 -6.28
N SER A 35 5.12 -2.44 -7.46
CA SER A 35 5.62 -3.74 -7.91
C SER A 35 6.74 -4.24 -7.00
N SER A 36 7.66 -3.34 -6.64
CA SER A 36 8.77 -3.65 -5.75
C SER A 36 8.28 -4.03 -4.35
N PHE A 37 7.25 -3.35 -3.86
CA PHE A 37 6.65 -3.62 -2.57
C PHE A 37 6.10 -5.06 -2.50
N GLY A 38 5.27 -5.44 -3.47
CA GLY A 38 4.71 -6.78 -3.51
C GLY A 38 5.77 -7.86 -3.63
N ALA A 39 6.75 -7.65 -4.51
CA ALA A 39 7.84 -8.61 -4.69
C ALA A 39 8.66 -8.76 -3.40
N SER A 40 8.93 -7.67 -2.71
CA SER A 40 9.69 -7.68 -1.47
C SER A 40 8.96 -8.46 -0.38
N ILE A 41 7.64 -8.31 -0.27
CA ILE A 41 6.85 -9.05 0.71
C ILE A 41 6.98 -10.55 0.47
N ILE A 42 6.91 -10.97 -0.80
CA ILE A 42 7.00 -12.39 -1.15
C ILE A 42 8.40 -12.93 -0.86
N GLN A 43 9.44 -12.17 -1.19
CA GLN A 43 10.82 -12.62 -1.05
C GLN A 43 11.36 -12.49 0.38
N SER A 44 11.02 -11.43 1.08
CA SER A 44 11.64 -11.09 2.36
C SER A 44 10.68 -11.09 3.54
N GLY A 45 9.38 -11.10 3.27
CA GLY A 45 8.35 -11.07 4.31
C GLY A 45 7.79 -9.69 4.55
N LEU A 46 6.68 -9.65 5.30
CA LEU A 46 5.93 -8.42 5.52
C LEU A 46 6.71 -7.39 6.35
N LEU A 47 7.21 -7.80 7.52
CA LEU A 47 7.86 -6.84 8.42
C LEU A 47 9.15 -6.26 7.85
N PRO A 48 10.05 -7.06 7.25
CA PRO A 48 11.24 -6.48 6.62
C PRO A 48 10.89 -5.51 5.50
N THR A 49 9.86 -5.79 4.71
CA THR A 49 9.44 -4.90 3.63
C THR A 49 8.94 -3.57 4.18
N LEU A 50 8.10 -3.62 5.22
CA LEU A 50 7.59 -2.39 5.82
C LEU A 50 8.72 -1.56 6.43
N ALA A 51 9.67 -2.21 7.09
CA ALA A 51 10.83 -1.51 7.64
C ALA A 51 11.63 -0.80 6.55
N LEU A 52 11.82 -1.48 5.41
CA LEU A 52 12.54 -0.89 4.28
C LEU A 52 11.80 0.30 3.70
N PHE A 53 10.50 0.17 3.46
CA PHE A 53 9.71 1.21 2.80
C PHE A 53 9.46 2.42 3.71
N GLU A 54 9.54 2.23 5.03
CA GLU A 54 9.34 3.30 5.99
C GLU A 54 10.65 3.80 6.59
N ASN A 55 11.79 3.40 6.03
CA ASN A 55 13.10 3.85 6.47
C ASN A 55 13.26 5.35 6.23
N LYS A 56 13.46 6.10 7.31
CA LYS A 56 13.54 7.55 7.26
C LYS A 56 14.80 8.07 6.56
N ASP A 57 15.80 7.24 6.43
CA ASP A 57 17.08 7.64 5.83
C ASP A 57 17.14 7.39 4.32
N ALA A 58 16.11 6.76 3.75
CA ALA A 58 16.09 6.49 2.32
C ALA A 58 15.82 7.76 1.52
N ASN A 59 16.52 7.93 0.39
CA ASN A 59 16.36 9.10 -0.48
C ASN A 59 14.95 9.25 -1.04
N THR A 60 14.22 8.16 -1.14
CA THR A 60 12.87 8.13 -1.69
C THR A 60 11.82 7.87 -0.62
N LYS A 61 12.15 8.16 0.64
CA LYS A 61 11.29 7.80 1.78
C LYS A 61 9.89 8.38 1.67
N GLU A 62 9.76 9.60 1.19
CA GLU A 62 8.47 10.26 1.12
C GLU A 62 7.51 9.52 0.18
N LYS A 63 8.00 9.11 -0.97
CA LYS A 63 7.19 8.38 -1.95
C LYS A 63 6.86 6.97 -1.49
N LYS A 64 7.84 6.29 -0.91
CA LYS A 64 7.64 4.93 -0.39
C LYS A 64 6.73 4.94 0.83
N GLN A 65 6.93 5.92 1.72
CA GLN A 65 6.11 6.06 2.90
C GLN A 65 4.67 6.44 2.54
N LEU A 66 4.49 7.24 1.51
CA LEU A 66 3.15 7.57 1.03
C LEU A 66 2.41 6.31 0.56
N LEU A 67 3.11 5.39 -0.10
CA LEU A 67 2.50 4.13 -0.52
C LEU A 67 2.00 3.33 0.69
N THR A 68 2.82 3.18 1.72
CA THR A 68 2.40 2.43 2.91
C THR A 68 1.26 3.15 3.64
N ASN A 69 1.24 4.48 3.63
CA ASN A 69 0.15 5.26 4.20
C ASN A 69 -1.16 5.05 3.43
N LEU A 70 -1.09 4.98 2.11
CA LEU A 70 -2.27 4.68 1.28
C LEU A 70 -2.82 3.29 1.61
N ILE A 71 -1.95 2.32 1.74
CA ILE A 71 -2.35 0.96 2.09
C ILE A 71 -3.04 0.94 3.46
N LEU A 72 -2.48 1.66 4.43
CA LEU A 72 -3.07 1.73 5.77
C LEU A 72 -4.48 2.32 5.73
N LYS A 73 -4.69 3.39 4.99
CA LYS A 73 -6.02 4.00 4.85
C LYS A 73 -7.03 3.05 4.22
N ILE A 74 -6.60 2.26 3.26
CA ILE A 74 -7.48 1.29 2.60
C ILE A 74 -7.76 0.12 3.52
N LEU A 75 -6.76 -0.33 4.28
CA LEU A 75 -6.89 -1.45 5.19
C LEU A 75 -7.81 -1.12 6.36
N ASP A 76 -7.63 0.06 6.96
CA ASP A 76 -8.44 0.49 8.10
C ASP A 76 -8.52 2.02 8.12
N ASN A 77 -9.64 2.55 7.65
CA ASN A 77 -9.84 3.99 7.57
C ASN A 77 -9.89 4.66 8.95
N ASN A 78 -10.17 3.90 10.00
CA ASN A 78 -10.26 4.40 11.37
C ASN A 78 -9.01 4.11 12.20
N HIS A 79 -7.87 3.85 11.54
CA HIS A 79 -6.64 3.48 12.22
C HIS A 79 -6.17 4.56 13.19
N GLN A 80 -5.61 4.13 14.30
CA GLN A 80 -5.03 5.01 15.33
C GLN A 80 -3.51 5.12 15.16
N GLU A 81 -2.90 4.16 14.49
CA GLU A 81 -1.45 4.10 14.29
C GLU A 81 -1.00 5.09 13.23
N ASN A 82 0.25 5.57 13.37
CA ASN A 82 0.82 6.54 12.44
C ASN A 82 1.38 5.89 11.18
N THR A 83 1.75 4.62 11.24
CA THR A 83 2.38 3.92 10.12
C THR A 83 1.79 2.53 9.96
N LEU A 84 1.92 2.00 8.74
CA LEU A 84 1.49 0.63 8.47
C LEU A 84 2.29 -0.37 9.31
N LEU A 85 3.59 -0.12 9.48
CA LEU A 85 4.42 -0.99 10.32
C LEU A 85 3.88 -1.06 11.76
N GLN A 86 3.57 0.08 12.35
CA GLN A 86 3.01 0.12 13.70
C GLN A 86 1.66 -0.59 13.76
N TYR A 87 0.83 -0.41 12.74
CA TYR A 87 -0.46 -1.07 12.66
C TYR A 87 -0.29 -2.59 12.69
N VAL A 88 0.63 -3.12 11.87
CA VAL A 88 0.87 -4.57 11.81
C VAL A 88 1.42 -5.08 13.14
N LEU A 89 2.37 -4.34 13.74
CA LEU A 89 2.98 -4.77 15.00
C LEU A 89 1.99 -4.79 16.15
N SER A 90 1.05 -3.86 16.19
CA SER A 90 0.07 -3.76 17.28
C SER A 90 -1.18 -4.59 17.02
N SER A 91 -1.37 -5.12 15.83
CA SER A 91 -2.56 -5.87 15.49
C SER A 91 -2.58 -7.24 16.19
N LYS A 92 -3.77 -7.64 16.60
CA LYS A 92 -4.01 -8.98 17.15
C LYS A 92 -4.26 -10.02 16.08
N ASP A 93 -4.43 -9.57 14.83
CA ASP A 93 -4.69 -10.49 13.73
C ASP A 93 -3.45 -11.30 13.36
N ASP A 94 -3.68 -12.48 12.79
CA ASP A 94 -2.62 -13.32 12.27
C ASP A 94 -1.80 -12.56 11.22
N LYS A 95 -0.49 -12.60 11.33
CA LYS A 95 0.41 -11.91 10.40
C LYS A 95 0.27 -12.42 8.97
N ASN A 96 -0.02 -13.72 8.80
CA ASN A 96 -0.26 -14.25 7.45
C ASN A 96 -1.52 -13.70 6.83
N TYR A 97 -2.55 -13.50 7.62
CA TYR A 97 -3.80 -12.88 7.17
C TYR A 97 -3.55 -11.43 6.75
N LEU A 98 -2.84 -10.67 7.59
CA LEU A 98 -2.50 -9.28 7.27
C LEU A 98 -1.65 -9.20 6.01
N LYS A 99 -0.69 -10.10 5.84
CA LYS A 99 0.15 -10.16 4.65
C LYS A 99 -0.69 -10.30 3.39
N LYS A 100 -1.67 -11.21 3.41
CA LYS A 100 -2.56 -11.42 2.27
C LYS A 100 -3.40 -10.17 1.97
N GLN A 101 -3.96 -9.56 3.01
CA GLN A 101 -4.74 -8.33 2.84
C GLN A 101 -3.90 -7.22 2.23
N ILE A 102 -2.70 -7.03 2.74
CA ILE A 102 -1.80 -5.96 2.26
C ILE A 102 -1.39 -6.21 0.82
N LEU A 103 -1.09 -7.47 0.46
CA LEU A 103 -0.78 -7.80 -0.93
C LEU A 103 -1.97 -7.53 -1.85
N ASP A 104 -3.17 -7.92 -1.45
CA ASP A 104 -4.37 -7.70 -2.25
C ASP A 104 -4.64 -6.20 -2.43
N ILE A 105 -4.42 -5.41 -1.37
CA ILE A 105 -4.58 -3.95 -1.44
C ILE A 105 -3.54 -3.35 -2.39
N SER A 106 -2.30 -3.80 -2.34
CA SER A 106 -1.26 -3.28 -3.24
C SER A 106 -1.60 -3.55 -4.70
N ILE A 107 -2.16 -4.71 -5.00
CA ILE A 107 -2.60 -5.03 -6.36
C ILE A 107 -3.79 -4.16 -6.74
N ALA A 108 -4.73 -3.94 -5.82
CA ALA A 108 -5.89 -3.07 -6.08
C ALA A 108 -5.44 -1.64 -6.39
N ILE A 109 -4.44 -1.12 -5.68
CA ILE A 109 -3.86 0.19 -5.95
C ILE A 109 -3.24 0.20 -7.35
N LYS A 110 -2.46 -0.81 -7.68
CA LYS A 110 -1.81 -0.91 -8.99
C LYS A 110 -2.82 -0.89 -10.12
N LEU A 111 -3.93 -1.61 -9.98
CA LEU A 111 -4.98 -1.63 -10.98
C LEU A 111 -5.71 -0.29 -11.06
N SER A 112 -5.98 0.32 -9.91
CA SER A 112 -6.68 1.61 -9.85
C SER A 112 -5.86 2.73 -10.48
N ILE A 113 -4.55 2.72 -10.27
CA ILE A 113 -3.64 3.74 -10.83
C ILE A 113 -3.72 3.80 -12.35
N ARG A 114 -4.01 2.66 -12.99
CA ARG A 114 -4.11 2.61 -14.46
C ARG A 114 -5.22 3.50 -15.02
N THR A 115 -6.17 3.91 -14.17
CA THR A 115 -7.25 4.81 -14.58
C THR A 115 -6.87 6.28 -14.44
N PHE A 116 -5.70 6.58 -13.87
CA PHE A 116 -5.23 7.93 -13.64
C PHE A 116 -4.23 8.34 -14.71
N LYS A 117 -4.10 9.66 -14.92
CA LYS A 117 -3.06 10.18 -15.81
C LYS A 117 -1.70 10.12 -15.10
N LYS A 118 -0.69 9.70 -15.85
CA LYS A 118 0.69 9.67 -15.34
C LYS A 118 1.37 10.99 -15.63
N ASP A 119 2.18 11.42 -14.71
CA ASP A 119 3.07 12.56 -14.94
C ASP A 119 4.19 12.21 -15.91
#